data_8dbc041f3eec59a508745144b5ca0325
#
_entry.id   8dbc041f3eec59a508745144b5ca0325
#
_cell.length_a   1.000
_cell.length_b   1.000
_cell.length_c   1.000
_cell.angle_alpha   90.00
_cell.angle_beta   90.00
_cell.angle_gamma   90.00
#
_symmetry.space_group_name_H-M   'P 1'
#
loop_
_entity.id
_entity.type
_entity.pdbx_description
1 polymer ?
#
loop_
_entity_poly.entity_id
_entity_poly.type
_entity_poly.pdbx_seq_one_letter_code
_entity_poly.pdbx_strand_id
1 'polypeptide(L)' 'MDEADVYLSVAPGASEYRFANGVVVDGSDTMIYLDFSQLDPKIDDRAVSIARIAIPARLVRQLMDRLSAVRDS' A
#
# COMPACT_ATOMS: atom_id res chain seq x y z
N MET A 1 13.04 -9.35 -16.94
CA MET A 1 12.34 -10.52 -16.42
C MET A 1 10.85 -10.38 -16.62
N ASP A 2 10.22 -11.42 -17.08
CA ASP A 2 8.80 -11.39 -17.34
C ASP A 2 8.04 -11.63 -16.02
N GLU A 3 7.03 -10.83 -15.78
CA GLU A 3 6.21 -10.96 -14.58
C GLU A 3 5.40 -12.26 -14.56
N ALA A 4 5.17 -12.87 -15.71
CA ALA A 4 4.45 -14.14 -15.79
C ALA A 4 5.18 -15.25 -15.04
N ASP A 5 6.47 -15.07 -14.75
CA ASP A 5 7.25 -16.06 -14.02
C ASP A 5 7.14 -15.91 -12.51
N VAL A 6 6.38 -14.92 -12.03
CA VAL A 6 6.23 -14.66 -10.61
C VAL A 6 4.89 -15.18 -10.12
N TYR A 7 4.94 -16.04 -9.11
CA TYR A 7 3.76 -16.60 -8.47
C TYR A 7 3.63 -16.00 -7.07
N LEU A 8 2.43 -15.54 -6.74
CA LEU A 8 2.15 -14.97 -5.44
C LEU A 8 1.52 -16.00 -4.53
N SER A 9 2.08 -16.14 -3.34
CA SER A 9 1.46 -16.89 -2.26
C SER A 9 1.03 -15.90 -1.19
N VAL A 10 -0.13 -16.14 -0.59
CA VAL A 10 -0.64 -15.26 0.45
C VAL A 10 -0.18 -15.80 1.80
N ALA A 11 0.55 -14.98 2.54
CA ALA A 11 1.04 -15.36 3.86
C ALA A 11 -0.13 -15.53 4.84
N PRO A 12 0.01 -16.41 5.85
CA PRO A 12 -0.99 -16.48 6.91
C PRO A 12 -1.18 -15.11 7.56
N GLY A 13 -2.42 -14.74 7.79
CA GLY A 13 -2.74 -13.43 8.34
C GLY A 13 -2.90 -12.32 7.31
N ALA A 14 -2.53 -12.56 6.05
CA ALA A 14 -2.68 -11.60 4.97
C ALA A 14 -3.70 -12.06 3.94
N SER A 15 -4.55 -13.04 4.27
CA SER A 15 -5.50 -13.61 3.32
C SER A 15 -6.71 -12.72 3.07
N GLU A 16 -6.95 -11.72 3.88
CA GLU A 16 -8.08 -10.84 3.74
C GLU A 16 -7.62 -9.43 3.40
N TYR A 17 -8.39 -8.76 2.56
CA TYR A 17 -8.16 -7.36 2.28
C TYR A 17 -8.68 -6.51 3.43
N ARG A 18 -7.93 -5.48 3.78
CA ARG A 18 -8.36 -4.49 4.76
C ARG A 18 -8.71 -3.21 4.05
N PHE A 19 -9.79 -2.59 4.49
CA PHE A 19 -10.18 -1.31 3.94
C PHE A 19 -9.39 -0.18 4.58
N ALA A 20 -8.84 0.70 3.75
CA ALA A 20 -8.19 1.92 4.21
C ALA A 20 -8.73 3.08 3.37
N ASN A 21 -9.00 4.20 4.03
CA ASN A 21 -9.44 5.40 3.33
C ASN A 21 -8.44 6.55 3.47
N GLY A 22 -7.26 6.26 4.00
CA GLY A 22 -6.21 7.24 4.09
C GLY A 22 -4.84 6.61 3.97
N VAL A 23 -3.87 7.42 3.59
CA VAL A 23 -2.48 6.99 3.52
C VAL A 23 -1.58 8.15 3.89
N VAL A 24 -0.60 7.87 4.75
CA VAL A 24 0.47 8.81 5.06
C VAL A 24 1.74 8.26 4.44
N VAL A 25 2.47 9.11 3.75
CA VAL A 25 3.69 8.72 3.07
C VAL A 25 4.85 9.51 3.63
N ASP A 26 5.90 8.79 3.99
CA ASP A 26 7.16 9.39 4.43
C ASP A 26 8.29 8.66 3.74
N GLY A 27 9.49 9.19 3.81
CA GLY A 27 10.57 8.49 3.14
C GLY A 27 11.92 9.14 3.29
N SER A 28 12.91 8.39 2.83
CA SER A 28 14.29 8.82 2.70
C SER A 28 14.72 8.62 1.25
N ASP A 29 16.03 8.74 1.00
CA ASP A 29 16.56 8.55 -0.35
C ASP A 29 16.38 7.12 -0.86
N THR A 30 16.28 6.15 0.04
CA THR A 30 16.30 4.74 -0.33
C THR A 30 15.02 3.99 0.02
N MET A 31 14.22 4.50 0.95
CA MET A 31 13.04 3.79 1.45
C MET A 31 11.84 4.73 1.49
N ILE A 32 10.69 4.18 1.15
CA ILE A 32 9.42 4.87 1.28
C ILE A 32 8.58 4.11 2.30
N TYR A 33 7.96 4.84 3.21
CA TYR A 33 7.13 4.29 4.27
C TYR A 33 5.69 4.68 4.03
N LEU A 34 4.83 3.68 3.94
CA LEU A 34 3.40 3.86 3.69
C LEU A 34 2.64 3.44 4.94
N ASP A 35 1.80 4.32 5.44
CA ASP A 35 0.98 4.05 6.61
C ASP A 35 -0.47 4.18 6.18
N PHE A 36 -1.13 3.05 5.98
CA PHE A 36 -2.53 3.03 5.57
C PHE A 36 -3.41 3.11 6.80
N SER A 37 -4.42 3.95 6.72
CA SER A 37 -5.23 4.28 7.88
C SER A 37 -6.71 4.24 7.57
N GLN A 38 -7.49 4.18 8.64
CA GLN A 38 -8.93 4.27 8.62
C GLN A 38 -9.35 5.45 9.46
N LEU A 39 -10.23 6.27 8.91
CA LEU A 39 -10.84 7.38 9.62
C LEU A 39 -12.35 7.20 9.61
N ASP A 40 -12.95 7.23 10.80
CA ASP A 40 -14.40 7.26 10.91
C ASP A 40 -14.78 8.59 11.57
N PRO A 41 -15.22 9.57 10.79
CA PRO A 41 -15.53 10.88 11.33
C PRO A 41 -16.74 10.89 12.27
N LYS A 42 -17.56 9.83 12.26
CA LYS A 42 -18.71 9.73 13.17
C LYS A 42 -18.31 9.34 14.57
N ILE A 43 -17.19 8.64 14.71
CA ILE A 43 -16.75 8.10 15.99
C ILE A 43 -15.63 8.93 16.57
N ASP A 44 -14.65 9.28 15.74
CA ASP A 44 -13.45 9.97 16.18
C ASP A 44 -12.91 10.76 15.00
N ASP A 45 -12.24 11.86 15.28
CA ASP A 45 -11.54 12.64 14.29
C ASP A 45 -10.11 12.16 14.08
N ARG A 46 -9.72 11.06 14.68
CA ARG A 46 -8.39 10.50 14.54
C ARG A 46 -8.38 9.30 13.59
N ALA A 47 -7.38 9.25 12.73
CA ALA A 47 -7.16 8.10 11.89
C ALA A 47 -6.44 7.01 12.68
N VAL A 48 -6.79 5.77 12.41
CA VAL A 48 -6.15 4.61 13.02
C VAL A 48 -5.32 3.89 11.95
N SER A 49 -4.04 3.70 12.22
CA SER A 49 -3.16 2.96 11.32
C SER A 49 -3.55 1.48 11.33
N ILE A 50 -3.77 0.93 10.14
CA ILE A 50 -4.17 -0.48 10.01
C ILE A 50 -3.12 -1.32 9.28
N ALA A 51 -2.22 -0.70 8.54
CA ALA A 51 -1.15 -1.41 7.86
C ALA A 51 -0.01 -0.46 7.60
N ARG A 52 1.20 -0.92 7.88
CA ARG A 52 2.41 -0.12 7.68
C ARG A 52 3.38 -0.92 6.83
N ILE A 53 3.84 -0.32 5.73
CA ILE A 53 4.65 -1.02 4.75
C ILE A 53 5.81 -0.14 4.36
N ALA A 54 7.00 -0.72 4.33
CA ALA A 54 8.19 -0.05 3.82
C ALA A 54 8.56 -0.68 2.49
N ILE A 55 8.82 0.16 1.50
CA ILE A 55 9.24 -0.32 0.19
C ILE A 55 10.52 0.41 -0.25
N PRO A 56 11.38 -0.25 -1.03
CA PRO A 56 12.51 0.46 -1.64
C PRO A 56 12.00 1.57 -2.55
N ALA A 57 12.70 2.70 -2.53
CA ALA A 57 12.28 3.85 -3.33
C ALA A 57 12.18 3.52 -4.81
N ARG A 58 13.00 2.57 -5.30
CA ARG A 58 12.98 2.17 -6.71
C ARG A 58 11.67 1.50 -7.13
N LEU A 59 10.87 1.01 -6.17
CA LEU A 59 9.58 0.38 -6.48
C LEU A 59 8.45 1.39 -6.67
N VAL A 60 8.68 2.66 -6.33
CA VAL A 60 7.61 3.65 -6.38
C VAL A 60 7.08 3.83 -7.80
N ARG A 61 7.97 3.94 -8.77
CA ARG A 61 7.53 4.11 -10.16
C ARG A 61 6.73 2.91 -10.65
N GLN A 62 7.18 1.70 -10.32
CA GLN A 62 6.45 0.50 -10.69
C GLN A 62 5.05 0.48 -10.06
N LEU A 63 4.97 0.84 -8.80
CA LEU A 63 3.68 0.90 -8.11
C LEU A 63 2.77 1.93 -8.76
N MET A 64 3.29 3.11 -9.06
CA MET A 64 2.50 4.16 -9.70
C MET A 64 1.99 3.71 -11.08
N ASP A 65 2.84 3.07 -11.86
CA ASP A 65 2.44 2.58 -13.17
C ASP A 65 1.34 1.53 -13.08
N ARG A 66 1.45 0.63 -12.11
CA ARG A 66 0.43 -0.40 -11.90
C ARG A 66 -0.89 0.18 -11.45
N LEU A 67 -0.83 1.14 -10.53
CA LEU A 67 -2.05 1.80 -10.05
C LEU A 67 -2.74 2.56 -11.19
N SER A 68 -1.98 3.25 -12.03
CA SER A 68 -2.53 3.98 -13.16
C SER A 68 -3.19 3.03 -14.17
N ALA A 69 -2.57 1.88 -14.42
CA ALA A 69 -3.12 0.91 -15.36
C ALA A 69 -4.49 0.39 -14.90
N VAL A 70 -4.63 0.12 -13.61
CA VAL A 70 -5.90 -0.35 -13.05
C VAL A 70 -6.96 0.74 -13.10
N ARG A 71 -6.58 1.97 -12.71
CA ARG A 71 -7.53 3.08 -12.69
C ARG A 71 -8.04 3.42 -14.06
N ASP A 72 -7.18 3.31 -15.09
CA ASP A 72 -7.51 3.71 -16.46
C ASP A 72 -8.12 2.57 -17.29
N SER A 73 -8.25 1.38 -16.72
CA SER A 73 -8.81 0.22 -17.44
C SER A 73 -10.33 0.24 -17.47
#